data_eb3afd5fe0c4538b6da4e731966257f4
#
_entry.id   eb3afd5fe0c4538b6da4e731966257f4
#
_cell.length_a   1.000
_cell.length_b   1.000
_cell.length_c   1.000
_cell.angle_alpha   90.00
_cell.angle_beta   90.00
_cell.angle_gamma   90.00
#
_symmetry.space_group_name_H-M   'P 1'
#
loop_
_entity.id
_entity.type
_entity.pdbx_description
1 polymer ?
#
loop_
_entity_poly.entity_id
_entity_poly.type
_entity_poly.pdbx_seq_one_letter_code
_entity_poly.pdbx_strand_id
1 'polypeptide(L)'
;MARERTYIMIKPDGVQRGLIGQIIARFETKGFQLVGMKLAQPGREQFEKHYADLAGKPFFNGLVEYAASGPVCCMVWEGDNAVKTGRKMLGATKPLDSEPGTIRGDFCIDVGRNVIHGSDAVESANKEIALWFTPEELVDWTSHSEKWVYE
;
A
#
# COMPACT_ATOMS: atom_id res chain seq x y z
N MET A 1 13.87 5.51 -18.94
CA MET A 1 12.48 5.63 -18.48
C MET A 1 12.48 5.95 -16.99
N ALA A 2 11.66 6.93 -16.59
CA ALA A 2 11.60 7.30 -15.18
C ALA A 2 10.85 6.22 -14.39
N ARG A 3 11.40 5.86 -13.25
CA ARG A 3 10.73 4.98 -12.29
C ARG A 3 9.72 5.81 -11.50
N GLU A 4 8.54 5.27 -11.29
CA GLU A 4 7.57 5.94 -10.43
C GLU A 4 7.46 5.21 -9.09
N ARG A 5 6.95 5.91 -8.09
CA ARG A 5 6.77 5.40 -6.74
C ARG A 5 5.29 5.28 -6.42
N THR A 6 4.94 4.26 -5.66
CA THR A 6 3.58 4.08 -5.16
C THR A 6 3.61 3.89 -3.65
N TYR A 7 2.52 4.32 -2.99
CA TYR A 7 2.36 4.10 -1.57
C TYR A 7 1.49 2.86 -1.35
N ILE A 8 2.03 1.91 -0.61
CA ILE A 8 1.34 0.66 -0.25
C ILE A 8 1.29 0.58 1.27
N MET A 9 0.11 0.35 1.81
CA MET A 9 -0.04 0.23 3.26
C MET A 9 -0.78 -1.05 3.61
N ILE A 10 -0.16 -1.86 4.46
CA ILE A 10 -0.83 -3.03 5.02
C ILE A 10 -1.65 -2.55 6.20
N LYS A 11 -2.96 -2.76 6.13
CA LYS A 11 -3.92 -2.29 7.12
C LYS A 11 -3.85 -3.11 8.41
N PRO A 12 -4.50 -2.65 9.50
CA PRO A 12 -4.38 -3.35 10.78
C PRO A 12 -4.73 -4.83 10.74
N ASP A 13 -5.71 -5.22 9.95
CA ASP A 13 -6.08 -6.64 9.81
C ASP A 13 -4.98 -7.46 9.15
N GLY A 14 -4.29 -6.92 8.14
CA GLY A 14 -3.15 -7.59 7.51
C GLY A 14 -1.98 -7.75 8.46
N VAL A 15 -1.71 -6.74 9.28
CA VAL A 15 -0.66 -6.81 10.30
C VAL A 15 -1.02 -7.84 11.37
N GLN A 16 -2.23 -7.80 11.91
CA GLN A 16 -2.67 -8.73 12.96
C GLN A 16 -2.72 -10.17 12.47
N ARG A 17 -3.04 -10.39 11.20
CA ARG A 17 -3.07 -11.73 10.61
C ARG A 17 -1.68 -12.26 10.21
N GLY A 18 -0.62 -11.47 10.41
CA GLY A 18 0.74 -11.91 10.11
C GLY A 18 1.06 -12.01 8.62
N LEU A 19 0.46 -11.14 7.81
CA LEU A 19 0.60 -11.19 6.35
C LEU A 19 1.69 -10.27 5.80
N ILE A 20 2.39 -9.50 6.64
CA ILE A 20 3.40 -8.52 6.18
C ILE A 20 4.44 -9.18 5.27
N GLY A 21 5.05 -10.27 5.73
CA GLY A 21 6.11 -10.94 4.97
C GLY A 21 5.67 -11.47 3.63
N GLN A 22 4.49 -12.07 3.57
CA GLN A 22 3.95 -12.61 2.32
C GLN A 22 3.64 -11.51 1.31
N ILE A 23 3.14 -10.37 1.79
CA ILE A 23 2.82 -9.23 0.91
C ILE A 23 4.09 -8.59 0.38
N ILE A 24 5.09 -8.35 1.24
CA ILE A 24 6.38 -7.81 0.82
C ILE A 24 7.00 -8.72 -0.24
N ALA A 25 6.97 -10.03 -0.01
CA ALA A 25 7.54 -10.99 -0.95
C ALA A 25 6.92 -10.87 -2.35
N ARG A 26 5.63 -10.58 -2.44
CA ARG A 26 4.96 -10.42 -3.74
C ARG A 26 5.50 -9.24 -4.53
N PHE A 27 5.74 -8.12 -3.86
CA PHE A 27 6.30 -6.93 -4.52
C PHE A 27 7.76 -7.15 -4.91
N GLU A 28 8.56 -7.74 -4.04
CA GLU A 28 9.96 -8.05 -4.33
C GLU A 28 10.09 -9.08 -5.45
N THR A 29 9.29 -10.14 -5.42
CA THR A 29 9.30 -11.18 -6.44
C THR A 29 8.92 -10.62 -7.82
N LYS A 30 7.99 -9.68 -7.85
CA LYS A 30 7.58 -9.00 -9.09
C LYS A 30 8.73 -8.20 -9.72
N GLY A 31 9.62 -7.67 -8.89
CA GLY A 31 10.77 -6.89 -9.33
C GLY A 31 10.73 -5.43 -8.90
N PHE A 32 9.74 -5.03 -8.12
CA PHE A 32 9.70 -3.66 -7.57
C PHE A 32 10.74 -3.50 -6.47
N GLN A 33 11.23 -2.28 -6.32
CA GLN A 33 12.26 -1.94 -5.35
C GLN A 33 11.66 -1.21 -4.16
N LEU A 34 11.95 -1.70 -2.96
CA LEU A 34 11.51 -1.05 -1.72
C LEU A 34 12.38 0.17 -1.46
N VAL A 35 11.77 1.33 -1.27
CA VAL A 35 12.50 2.57 -0.97
C VAL A 35 12.13 3.18 0.38
N GLY A 36 11.07 2.73 0.99
CA GLY A 36 10.68 3.17 2.33
C GLY A 36 9.76 2.15 2.99
N MET A 37 9.94 1.95 4.30
CA MET A 37 9.10 1.05 5.07
C MET A 37 9.14 1.42 6.53
N LYS A 38 7.99 1.42 7.18
CA LYS A 38 7.92 1.57 8.63
C LYS A 38 6.62 0.97 9.18
N LEU A 39 6.69 0.50 10.42
CA LEU A 39 5.52 0.09 11.18
C LEU A 39 5.09 1.30 12.00
N ALA A 40 3.82 1.69 11.89
CA ALA A 40 3.32 2.89 12.55
C ALA A 40 1.93 2.64 13.16
N GLN A 41 1.63 3.34 14.24
CA GLN A 41 0.29 3.36 14.81
C GLN A 41 -0.07 4.81 15.13
N PRO A 42 -0.39 5.60 14.09
CA PRO A 42 -0.80 6.99 14.30
C PRO A 42 -2.23 7.05 14.81
N GLY A 43 -2.62 8.21 15.37
CA GLY A 43 -3.98 8.45 15.79
C GLY A 43 -4.93 8.72 14.61
N ARG A 44 -6.18 9.03 14.95
CA ARG A 44 -7.24 9.30 13.98
C ARG A 44 -6.89 10.43 13.01
N GLU A 45 -6.22 11.47 13.49
CA GLU A 45 -5.91 12.65 12.67
C GLU A 45 -5.16 12.29 11.39
N GLN A 46 -4.20 11.38 11.48
CA GLN A 46 -3.43 10.94 10.32
C GLN A 46 -4.32 10.25 9.28
N PHE A 47 -5.24 9.41 9.73
CA PHE A 47 -6.17 8.72 8.83
C PHE A 47 -7.26 9.64 8.30
N GLU A 48 -7.66 10.65 9.05
CA GLU A 48 -8.57 11.67 8.54
C GLU A 48 -7.94 12.43 7.37
N LYS A 49 -6.65 12.69 7.44
CA LYS A 49 -5.90 13.30 6.32
C LYS A 49 -5.75 12.33 5.16
N HIS A 50 -5.43 11.08 5.45
CA HIS A 50 -5.25 10.04 4.42
C HIS A 50 -6.54 9.80 3.63
N TYR A 51 -7.68 9.76 4.33
CA TYR A 51 -8.99 9.53 3.73
C TYR A 51 -9.79 10.82 3.53
N ALA A 52 -9.12 11.97 3.42
CA ALA A 52 -9.78 13.27 3.33
C ALA A 52 -10.83 13.35 2.23
N ASP A 53 -10.60 12.70 1.09
CA ASP A 53 -11.52 12.67 -0.04
C ASP A 53 -12.85 11.96 0.29
N LEU A 54 -12.89 11.20 1.37
CA LEU A 54 -14.06 10.44 1.81
C LEU A 54 -14.78 11.09 2.99
N ALA A 55 -14.34 12.29 3.42
CA ALA A 55 -14.82 12.93 4.65
C ALA A 55 -16.34 13.13 4.70
N GLY A 56 -16.99 13.31 3.56
CA GLY A 56 -18.46 13.47 3.50
C GLY A 56 -19.24 12.17 3.40
N LYS A 57 -18.58 11.03 3.38
CA LYS A 57 -19.26 9.74 3.21
C LYS A 57 -19.72 9.17 4.55
N PRO A 58 -20.88 8.44 4.56
CA PRO A 58 -21.41 7.87 5.79
C PRO A 58 -20.45 6.90 6.50
N PHE A 59 -19.61 6.20 5.76
CA PHE A 59 -18.66 5.21 6.29
C PHE A 59 -17.33 5.80 6.77
N PHE A 60 -17.13 7.12 6.63
CA PHE A 60 -15.83 7.75 6.92
C PHE A 60 -15.36 7.50 8.36
N ASN A 61 -16.22 7.76 9.34
CA ASN A 61 -15.84 7.59 10.76
C ASN A 61 -15.47 6.14 11.09
N GLY A 62 -16.24 5.19 10.59
CA GLY A 62 -15.95 3.77 10.79
C GLY A 62 -14.64 3.34 10.14
N LEU A 63 -14.36 3.86 8.95
CA LEU A 63 -13.11 3.58 8.24
C LEU A 63 -11.91 4.13 9.01
N VAL A 64 -11.98 5.37 9.48
CA VAL A 64 -10.92 6.00 10.25
C VAL A 64 -10.70 5.27 11.57
N GLU A 65 -11.76 4.92 12.27
CA GLU A 65 -11.69 4.18 13.52
C GLU A 65 -11.02 2.82 13.33
N TYR A 66 -11.42 2.08 12.31
CA TYR A 66 -10.80 0.80 11.97
C TYR A 66 -9.31 0.97 11.63
N ALA A 67 -8.98 1.92 10.76
CA ALA A 67 -7.60 2.14 10.34
C ALA A 67 -6.69 2.53 11.51
N ALA A 68 -7.22 3.27 12.48
CA ALA A 68 -6.48 3.70 13.67
C ALA A 68 -6.46 2.66 14.80
N SER A 69 -7.11 1.50 14.61
CA SER A 69 -7.31 0.52 15.68
C SER A 69 -6.10 -0.36 15.98
N GLY A 70 -5.07 -0.32 15.15
CA GLY A 70 -3.87 -1.12 15.33
C GLY A 70 -2.74 -0.62 14.46
N PRO A 71 -1.55 -1.24 14.53
CA PRO A 71 -0.42 -0.82 13.70
C PRO A 71 -0.67 -1.11 12.22
N VAL A 72 -0.08 -0.27 11.37
CA VAL A 72 -0.09 -0.43 9.91
C VAL A 72 1.35 -0.50 9.42
N CYS A 73 1.57 -1.20 8.31
CA CYS A 73 2.88 -1.25 7.68
C CYS A 73 2.87 -0.35 6.44
N CYS A 74 3.60 0.75 6.53
CA CYS A 74 3.68 1.75 5.47
C CYS A 74 4.87 1.45 4.58
N MET A 75 4.65 1.45 3.25
CA MET A 75 5.73 1.13 2.30
C MET A 75 5.67 2.04 1.08
N VAL A 76 6.85 2.28 0.51
CA VAL A 76 6.97 2.94 -0.79
C VAL A 76 7.75 2.00 -1.71
N TRP A 77 7.14 1.63 -2.81
CA TRP A 77 7.74 0.77 -3.84
C TRP A 77 7.98 1.57 -5.12
N GLU A 78 9.08 1.26 -5.81
CA GLU A 78 9.49 1.99 -7.00
C GLU A 78 9.69 1.04 -8.18
N GLY A 79 9.27 1.47 -9.36
CA GLY A 79 9.47 0.71 -10.59
C GLY A 79 8.63 1.28 -11.72
N ASP A 80 8.76 0.69 -12.91
CA ASP A 80 7.96 1.09 -14.06
C ASP A 80 6.48 0.75 -13.80
N ASN A 81 5.61 1.72 -14.02
CA ASN A 81 4.16 1.56 -13.82
C ASN A 81 3.78 1.06 -12.40
N ALA A 82 4.55 1.44 -11.38
CA ALA A 82 4.36 0.93 -10.02
C ALA A 82 2.95 1.16 -9.49
N VAL A 83 2.34 2.32 -9.78
CA VAL A 83 1.00 2.62 -9.30
C VAL A 83 -0.03 1.67 -9.91
N LYS A 84 -0.10 1.61 -11.22
CA LYS A 84 -1.08 0.78 -11.93
C LYS A 84 -0.87 -0.70 -11.66
N THR A 85 0.37 -1.15 -11.72
CA THR A 85 0.70 -2.56 -11.48
C THR A 85 0.47 -2.93 -10.01
N GLY A 86 0.82 -2.04 -9.08
CA GLY A 86 0.54 -2.26 -7.67
C GLY A 86 -0.96 -2.48 -7.42
N ARG A 87 -1.81 -1.68 -8.04
CA ARG A 87 -3.26 -1.85 -7.92
C ARG A 87 -3.73 -3.19 -8.48
N LYS A 88 -3.17 -3.63 -9.60
CA LYS A 88 -3.47 -4.95 -10.15
C LYS A 88 -3.07 -6.07 -9.19
N MET A 89 -1.92 -5.92 -8.55
CA MET A 89 -1.44 -6.91 -7.58
C MET A 89 -2.34 -6.99 -6.35
N LEU A 90 -2.92 -5.87 -5.93
CA LEU A 90 -3.86 -5.85 -4.81
C LEU A 90 -5.16 -6.58 -5.13
N GLY A 91 -5.67 -6.40 -6.33
CA GLY A 91 -6.97 -6.89 -6.75
C GLY A 91 -8.07 -5.83 -6.64
N ALA A 92 -9.32 -6.25 -6.81
CA ALA A 92 -10.49 -5.37 -6.70
C ALA A 92 -10.71 -4.93 -5.25
N THR A 93 -11.42 -3.81 -5.06
CA THR A 93 -11.76 -3.31 -3.73
C THR A 93 -12.53 -4.35 -2.91
N LYS A 94 -13.43 -5.07 -3.57
CA LYS A 94 -14.16 -6.18 -2.94
C LYS A 94 -13.35 -7.47 -3.08
N PRO A 95 -12.97 -8.11 -1.96
CA PRO A 95 -12.15 -9.32 -2.03
C PRO A 95 -12.76 -10.45 -2.86
N LEU A 96 -14.06 -10.68 -2.75
CA LEU A 96 -14.70 -11.78 -3.48
C LEU A 96 -14.82 -11.52 -4.99
N ASP A 97 -14.64 -10.26 -5.43
CA ASP A 97 -14.56 -9.90 -6.85
C ASP A 97 -13.11 -9.89 -7.34
N SER A 98 -12.15 -10.17 -6.45
CA SER A 98 -10.73 -10.18 -6.78
C SER A 98 -10.32 -11.53 -7.33
N GLU A 99 -9.52 -11.51 -8.41
CA GLU A 99 -9.03 -12.74 -9.03
C GLU A 99 -8.05 -13.46 -8.11
N PRO A 100 -8.03 -14.81 -8.14
CA PRO A 100 -6.96 -15.58 -7.50
C PRO A 100 -5.59 -15.14 -8.02
N GLY A 101 -4.61 -15.10 -7.15
CA GLY A 101 -3.28 -14.58 -7.47
C GLY A 101 -3.10 -13.14 -7.07
N THR A 102 -4.17 -12.38 -6.89
CA THR A 102 -4.09 -11.04 -6.30
C THR A 102 -4.05 -11.16 -4.77
N ILE A 103 -3.57 -10.12 -4.12
CA ILE A 103 -3.45 -10.13 -2.65
C ILE A 103 -4.81 -10.30 -1.99
N ARG A 104 -5.80 -9.52 -2.41
CA ARG A 104 -7.15 -9.63 -1.85
C ARG A 104 -7.85 -10.93 -2.27
N GLY A 105 -7.60 -11.39 -3.50
CA GLY A 105 -8.17 -12.65 -3.97
C GLY A 105 -7.67 -13.86 -3.19
N ASP A 106 -6.42 -13.81 -2.75
CA ASP A 106 -5.81 -14.91 -2.00
C ASP A 106 -6.03 -14.83 -0.50
N PHE A 107 -6.12 -13.62 0.06
CA PHE A 107 -6.06 -13.45 1.52
C PHE A 107 -7.33 -12.87 2.15
N CYS A 108 -8.30 -12.41 1.38
CA CYS A 108 -9.42 -11.65 1.93
C CYS A 108 -10.78 -12.23 1.53
N ILE A 109 -11.78 -11.99 2.36
CA ILE A 109 -13.17 -12.36 2.12
C ILE A 109 -14.10 -11.15 2.21
N ASP A 110 -13.89 -10.30 3.21
CA ASP A 110 -14.80 -9.21 3.56
C ASP A 110 -14.24 -7.85 3.12
N VAL A 111 -15.07 -7.02 2.48
CA VAL A 111 -14.65 -5.70 2.00
C VAL A 111 -14.17 -4.78 3.14
N GLY A 112 -14.75 -4.93 4.34
CA GLY A 112 -14.32 -4.18 5.52
C GLY A 112 -13.02 -4.66 6.12
N ARG A 113 -12.48 -5.77 5.63
CA ARG A 113 -11.21 -6.36 6.07
C ARG A 113 -10.43 -6.80 4.85
N ASN A 114 -10.05 -5.83 4.01
CA ASN A 114 -9.39 -6.09 2.73
C ASN A 114 -7.88 -5.91 2.74
N VAL A 115 -7.28 -5.85 3.92
CA VAL A 115 -5.85 -6.08 4.22
C VAL A 115 -4.91 -4.97 3.77
N ILE A 116 -5.13 -4.33 2.62
CA ILE A 116 -4.09 -3.52 1.99
C ILE A 116 -4.68 -2.32 1.25
N HIS A 117 -3.90 -1.24 1.21
CA HIS A 117 -4.18 -0.03 0.43
C HIS A 117 -3.07 0.18 -0.59
N GLY A 118 -3.42 0.62 -1.77
CA GLY A 118 -2.46 1.08 -2.79
C GLY A 118 -2.97 2.35 -3.44
N SER A 119 -2.07 3.25 -3.79
CA SER A 119 -2.41 4.49 -4.46
C SER A 119 -3.12 4.23 -5.79
N ASP A 120 -4.12 5.02 -6.12
CA ASP A 120 -4.93 4.82 -7.33
C ASP A 120 -4.46 5.61 -8.55
N ALA A 121 -3.55 6.57 -8.35
CA ALA A 121 -2.97 7.38 -9.42
C ALA A 121 -1.60 7.90 -8.98
N VAL A 122 -0.78 8.32 -9.93
CA VAL A 122 0.55 8.89 -9.63
C VAL A 122 0.41 10.11 -8.71
N GLU A 123 -0.56 10.97 -8.97
CA GLU A 123 -0.84 12.14 -8.14
C GLU A 123 -1.18 11.76 -6.70
N SER A 124 -2.05 10.78 -6.54
CA SER A 124 -2.41 10.24 -5.21
C SER A 124 -1.21 9.64 -4.52
N ALA A 125 -0.37 8.92 -5.27
CA ALA A 125 0.84 8.30 -4.72
C ALA A 125 1.79 9.37 -4.16
N ASN A 126 2.05 10.42 -4.93
CA ASN A 126 2.94 11.49 -4.48
C ASN A 126 2.41 12.16 -3.21
N LYS A 127 1.12 12.40 -3.14
CA LYS A 127 0.46 13.01 -1.99
C LYS A 127 0.52 12.11 -0.76
N GLU A 128 0.23 10.84 -0.94
CA GLU A 128 0.24 9.85 0.15
C GLU A 128 1.66 9.62 0.68
N ILE A 129 2.64 9.54 -0.21
CA ILE A 129 4.04 9.40 0.21
C ILE A 129 4.46 10.60 1.06
N ALA A 130 4.14 11.83 0.62
CA ALA A 130 4.46 13.04 1.37
C ALA A 130 3.74 13.11 2.73
N LEU A 131 2.54 12.53 2.82
CA LEU A 131 1.79 12.49 4.08
C LEU A 131 2.40 11.51 5.09
N TRP A 132 2.92 10.38 4.61
CA TRP A 132 3.37 9.28 5.48
C TRP A 132 4.88 9.23 5.71
N PHE A 133 5.68 9.79 4.79
CA PHE A 133 7.14 9.72 4.87
C PHE A 133 7.76 11.11 4.73
N THR A 134 8.82 11.35 5.50
CA THR A 134 9.72 12.49 5.23
C THR A 134 10.69 12.08 4.12
N PRO A 135 11.29 13.05 3.39
CA PRO A 135 12.29 12.70 2.37
C PRO A 135 13.45 11.86 2.92
N GLU A 136 13.83 12.08 4.16
CA GLU A 136 14.94 11.37 4.82
C GLU A 136 14.62 9.90 5.10
N GLU A 137 13.34 9.56 5.15
CA GLU A 137 12.89 8.18 5.36
C GLU A 137 12.87 7.35 4.08
N LEU A 138 13.10 7.99 2.94
CA LEU A 138 13.12 7.33 1.63
C LEU A 138 14.57 7.16 1.17
N VAL A 139 14.92 5.95 0.75
CA VAL A 139 16.28 5.63 0.33
C VAL A 139 16.37 5.66 -1.20
N ASP A 140 17.25 6.49 -1.73
CA ASP A 140 17.53 6.55 -3.16
C ASP A 140 18.70 5.61 -3.44
N TRP A 141 18.42 4.47 -4.07
CA TRP A 141 19.41 3.44 -4.33
C TRP A 141 19.04 2.63 -5.56
N THR A 142 20.00 1.90 -6.10
CA THR A 142 19.81 1.05 -7.27
C THR A 142 20.17 -0.38 -6.90
N SER A 143 19.25 -1.31 -7.11
CA SER A 143 19.45 -2.72 -6.83
C SER A 143 20.49 -3.33 -7.78
N HIS A 144 21.33 -4.23 -7.29
CA HIS A 144 22.19 -5.05 -8.13
C HIS A 144 21.41 -5.86 -9.16
N SER A 145 20.13 -6.14 -8.90
CA SER A 145 19.27 -6.92 -9.78
C SER A 145 18.61 -6.10 -10.89
N GLU A 146 18.77 -4.77 -10.88
CA GLU A 146 18.06 -3.90 -11.84
C GLU A 146 18.26 -4.34 -13.28
N LYS A 147 19.46 -4.68 -13.68
CA LYS A 147 19.79 -5.11 -15.05
C LYS A 147 19.16 -6.46 -15.41
N TRP A 148 18.65 -7.19 -14.43
CA TRP A 148 17.96 -8.47 -14.65
C TRP A 148 16.44 -8.34 -14.56
N VAL A 149 15.94 -7.20 -14.15
CA VAL A 149 14.53 -6.86 -14.11
C VAL A 149 14.15 -6.01 -15.32
N TYR A 150 15.04 -5.09 -15.69
CA TYR A 150 14.86 -4.18 -16.83
C TYR A 150 15.94 -4.42 -17.88
N GLU A 151 15.57 -4.19 -19.12
CA GLU A 151 16.44 -4.30 -20.28
C GLU A 151 17.56 -3.25 -20.30
#